data_f51515f3d6a105633f251236fb4a9acb
#
_entry.id   f51515f3d6a105633f251236fb4a9acb
#
_cell.length_a   1.000
_cell.length_b   1.000
_cell.length_c   1.000
_cell.angle_alpha   90.00
_cell.angle_beta   90.00
_cell.angle_gamma   90.00
#
_symmetry.space_group_name_H-M   'P 1'
#
loop_
_entity.id
_entity.type
_entity.pdbx_description
1 polymer ?
#
loop_
_entity_poly.entity_id
_entity_poly.type
_entity_poly.pdbx_seq_one_letter_code
_entity_poly.pdbx_strand_id
1 'polypeptide(L)'
;MMILNRDYLLVTLDFETFYDKGYSLTAMNTFEYASDPRFSIHGVGIKIEDGKSVWYRDTEEALNAIEAAADGKPIAMVCQNTYFDGWLLHKHFNWHPDLYADTMGMSRGMFPTERASLEKLCERLWPNDNKMRKGKELIQFKGVTTEQ
;
A
#
# COMPACT_ATOMS: atom_id res chain seq x y z
N MET A 1 18.74 1.88 1.06
CA MET A 1 18.49 2.78 2.22
C MET A 1 19.06 2.19 3.50
N MET A 2 19.86 2.94 4.23
CA MET A 2 20.45 2.48 5.51
C MET A 2 19.44 2.67 6.66
N ILE A 3 19.06 1.58 7.30
CA ILE A 3 18.21 1.57 8.48
C ILE A 3 18.89 0.69 9.53
N LEU A 4 19.12 1.23 10.73
CA LEU A 4 19.79 0.52 11.82
C LEU A 4 21.10 -0.17 11.37
N ASN A 5 21.93 0.54 10.59
CA ASN A 5 23.20 0.07 10.03
C ASN A 5 23.09 -1.10 9.04
N ARG A 6 21.92 -1.36 8.47
CA ARG A 6 21.69 -2.36 7.44
C ARG A 6 21.17 -1.70 6.17
N ASP A 7 21.71 -2.11 5.01
CA ASP A 7 21.28 -1.59 3.70
C ASP A 7 20.07 -2.37 3.19
N TYR A 8 18.94 -1.69 3.08
CA TYR A 8 17.67 -2.26 2.61
C TYR A 8 17.35 -1.76 1.20
N LEU A 9 16.73 -2.61 0.39
CA LEU A 9 15.96 -2.15 -0.77
C LEU A 9 14.67 -1.53 -0.27
N LEU A 10 14.44 -0.26 -0.59
CA LEU A 10 13.20 0.43 -0.24
C LEU A 10 12.14 0.19 -1.31
N VAL A 11 10.99 -0.34 -0.92
CA VAL A 11 9.86 -0.58 -1.83
C VAL A 11 8.62 0.06 -1.25
N THR A 12 7.99 0.97 -2.00
CA THR A 12 6.64 1.46 -1.67
C THR A 12 5.61 0.59 -2.37
N LEU A 13 4.58 0.17 -1.65
CA LEU A 13 3.53 -0.72 -2.17
C LEU A 13 2.15 -0.22 -1.74
N ASP A 14 1.19 -0.34 -2.65
CA ASP A 14 -0.22 -0.01 -2.40
C ASP A 14 -1.13 -0.94 -3.22
N PHE A 15 -2.03 -1.67 -2.53
CA PHE A 15 -3.02 -2.53 -3.16
C PHE A 15 -4.29 -1.78 -3.50
N GLU A 16 -4.81 -2.03 -4.69
CA GLU A 16 -6.16 -1.65 -5.06
C GLU A 16 -7.07 -2.87 -5.07
N THR A 17 -8.15 -2.79 -4.30
CA THR A 17 -9.07 -3.90 -4.09
C THR A 17 -10.51 -3.50 -4.38
N PHE A 18 -11.35 -4.48 -4.70
CA PHE A 18 -12.78 -4.24 -4.92
C PHE A 18 -13.46 -3.66 -3.68
N TYR A 19 -14.30 -2.65 -3.86
CA TYR A 19 -15.17 -2.12 -2.82
C TYR A 19 -16.51 -1.65 -3.39
N ASP A 20 -17.54 -1.65 -2.54
CA ASP A 20 -18.88 -1.17 -2.88
C ASP A 20 -19.54 -0.54 -1.64
N LYS A 21 -20.78 -0.04 -1.79
CA LYS A 21 -21.53 0.68 -0.76
C LYS A 21 -21.70 -0.11 0.55
N GLY A 22 -21.87 -1.43 0.47
CA GLY A 22 -22.03 -2.32 1.64
C GLY A 22 -20.80 -3.18 1.93
N TYR A 23 -19.72 -2.99 1.18
CA TYR A 23 -18.50 -3.78 1.26
C TYR A 23 -17.28 -2.88 1.15
N SER A 24 -16.73 -2.48 2.28
CA SER A 24 -15.59 -1.58 2.34
C SER A 24 -14.92 -1.63 3.71
N LEU A 25 -13.69 -1.15 3.81
CA LEU A 25 -12.94 -1.01 5.07
C LEU A 25 -13.55 0.02 6.05
N THR A 26 -14.54 0.80 5.62
CA THR A 26 -15.33 1.66 6.52
C THR A 26 -16.51 0.94 7.15
N ALA A 27 -16.97 -0.15 6.54
CA ALA A 27 -18.10 -0.96 7.01
C ALA A 27 -17.67 -2.25 7.72
N MET A 28 -16.45 -2.73 7.46
CA MET A 28 -15.92 -4.01 7.92
C MET A 28 -14.50 -3.83 8.45
N ASN A 29 -14.08 -4.70 9.38
CA ASN A 29 -12.66 -4.76 9.73
C ASN A 29 -11.84 -5.45 8.61
N THR A 30 -10.52 -5.30 8.64
CA THR A 30 -9.62 -5.84 7.60
C THR A 30 -9.75 -7.34 7.41
N PHE A 31 -9.90 -8.09 8.50
CA PHE A 31 -10.03 -9.55 8.44
C PHE A 31 -11.33 -9.97 7.75
N GLU A 32 -12.47 -9.38 8.15
CA GLU A 32 -13.78 -9.63 7.54
C GLU A 32 -13.76 -9.26 6.06
N TYR A 33 -13.24 -8.07 5.75
CA TYR A 33 -13.14 -7.58 4.38
C TYR A 33 -12.31 -8.50 3.48
N ALA A 34 -11.10 -8.87 3.90
CA ALA A 34 -10.20 -9.71 3.11
C ALA A 34 -10.58 -11.20 3.07
N SER A 35 -11.52 -11.64 3.93
CA SER A 35 -12.02 -13.02 3.98
C SER A 35 -13.40 -13.17 3.34
N ASP A 36 -14.04 -12.09 2.95
CA ASP A 36 -15.37 -12.10 2.29
C ASP A 36 -15.26 -12.67 0.88
N PRO A 37 -16.26 -13.45 0.41
CA PRO A 37 -16.27 -13.99 -0.96
C PRO A 37 -16.20 -12.94 -2.08
N ARG A 38 -16.57 -11.68 -1.78
CA ARG A 38 -16.47 -10.55 -2.71
C ARG A 38 -15.06 -9.98 -2.84
N PHE A 39 -14.14 -10.41 -1.97
CA PHE A 39 -12.78 -9.87 -1.99
C PHE A 39 -12.10 -10.17 -3.32
N SER A 40 -11.59 -9.13 -3.96
CA SER A 40 -10.72 -9.26 -5.12
C SER A 40 -9.68 -8.14 -5.17
N ILE A 41 -8.50 -8.46 -5.66
CA ILE A 41 -7.41 -7.52 -5.88
C ILE A 41 -7.46 -7.09 -7.35
N HIS A 42 -7.62 -5.80 -7.61
CA HIS A 42 -7.53 -5.22 -8.96
C HIS A 42 -6.10 -5.17 -9.44
N GLY A 43 -5.17 -4.99 -8.53
CA GLY A 43 -3.75 -4.93 -8.79
C GLY A 43 -3.00 -4.24 -7.66
N VAL A 44 -1.73 -4.01 -7.90
CA VAL A 44 -0.81 -3.41 -6.95
C VAL A 44 0.11 -2.41 -7.62
N GLY A 45 0.22 -1.24 -7.03
CA GLY A 45 1.22 -0.24 -7.40
C GLY A 45 2.49 -0.46 -6.59
N ILE A 46 3.64 -0.50 -7.25
CA ILE A 46 4.94 -0.55 -6.58
C ILE A 46 5.86 0.56 -7.08
N LYS A 47 6.72 1.03 -6.19
CA LYS A 47 7.84 1.91 -6.53
C LYS A 47 9.08 1.39 -5.81
N ILE A 48 10.13 1.08 -6.56
CA ILE A 48 11.41 0.61 -6.04
C ILE A 48 12.37 1.80 -6.00
N GLU A 49 12.90 2.10 -4.81
CA GLU A 49 13.79 3.23 -4.54
C GLU A 49 13.23 4.55 -5.14
N ASP A 50 14.06 5.31 -5.85
CA ASP A 50 13.66 6.53 -6.55
C ASP A 50 13.16 6.30 -7.98
N GLY A 51 12.88 5.04 -8.34
CA GLY A 51 12.37 4.66 -9.64
C GLY A 51 10.95 5.18 -9.91
N LYS A 52 10.41 4.84 -11.07
CA LYS A 52 9.02 5.15 -11.41
C LYS A 52 8.08 4.18 -10.71
N SER A 53 6.88 4.66 -10.38
CA SER A 53 5.79 3.79 -9.97
C SER A 53 5.33 2.92 -11.13
N VAL A 54 5.15 1.63 -10.88
CA VAL A 54 4.69 0.65 -11.86
C VAL A 54 3.44 -0.03 -11.30
N TRP A 55 2.46 -0.21 -12.16
CA TRP A 55 1.23 -0.92 -11.86
C TRP A 55 1.30 -2.36 -12.37
N TYR A 56 0.93 -3.30 -11.52
CA TYR A 56 0.81 -4.72 -11.85
C TYR A 56 -0.62 -5.20 -11.59
N ARG A 57 -1.22 -5.88 -12.56
CA ARG A 57 -2.49 -6.59 -12.36
C ARG A 57 -2.28 -7.88 -11.59
N ASP A 58 -1.17 -8.54 -11.86
CA ASP A 58 -0.76 -9.76 -11.16
C ASP A 58 0.22 -9.38 -10.03
N THR A 59 -0.19 -9.66 -8.81
CA THR A 59 0.64 -9.38 -7.63
C THR A 59 1.88 -10.27 -7.59
N GLU A 60 1.83 -11.51 -8.08
CA GLU A 60 3.00 -12.39 -8.10
C GLU A 60 4.08 -11.84 -9.05
N GLU A 61 3.71 -11.27 -10.18
CA GLU A 61 4.66 -10.57 -11.06
C GLU A 61 5.32 -9.39 -10.35
N ALA A 62 4.55 -8.62 -9.58
CA ALA A 62 5.09 -7.51 -8.79
C ALA A 62 6.09 -8.00 -7.74
N LEU A 63 5.75 -9.05 -6.99
CA LEU A 63 6.63 -9.64 -5.98
C LEU A 63 7.90 -10.21 -6.60
N ASN A 64 7.81 -10.88 -7.74
CA ASN A 64 8.98 -11.36 -8.48
C ASN A 64 9.89 -10.21 -8.94
N ALA A 65 9.31 -9.10 -9.38
CA ALA A 65 10.08 -7.90 -9.74
C ALA A 65 10.81 -7.29 -8.54
N ILE A 66 10.18 -7.28 -7.37
CA ILE A 66 10.78 -6.81 -6.10
C ILE A 66 11.96 -7.72 -5.72
N GLU A 67 11.76 -9.03 -5.72
CA GLU A 67 12.81 -10.01 -5.37
C GLU A 67 14.02 -9.92 -6.32
N ALA A 68 13.76 -9.79 -7.63
CA ALA A 68 14.80 -9.61 -8.62
C ALA A 68 15.60 -8.31 -8.41
N ALA A 69 14.92 -7.22 -8.06
CA ALA A 69 15.57 -5.94 -7.76
C ALA A 69 16.33 -5.97 -6.43
N ALA A 70 15.87 -6.76 -5.47
CA ALA A 70 16.52 -6.92 -4.18
C ALA A 70 17.86 -7.62 -4.31
N ASP A 71 17.98 -8.60 -5.22
CA ASP A 71 19.22 -9.36 -5.45
C ASP A 71 19.88 -9.83 -4.14
N GLY A 72 19.05 -10.37 -3.23
CA GLY A 72 19.48 -10.84 -1.92
C GLY A 72 19.62 -9.74 -0.85
N LYS A 73 19.37 -8.48 -1.14
CA LYS A 73 19.27 -7.43 -0.13
C LYS A 73 17.97 -7.60 0.69
N PRO A 74 18.00 -7.27 1.98
CA PRO A 74 16.77 -7.21 2.77
C PRO A 74 15.84 -6.10 2.24
N ILE A 75 14.54 -6.36 2.31
CA ILE A 75 13.49 -5.47 1.77
C ILE A 75 12.82 -4.72 2.90
N ALA A 76 12.79 -3.38 2.78
CA ALA A 76 11.96 -2.51 3.60
C ALA A 76 10.74 -2.07 2.80
N MET A 77 9.55 -2.51 3.23
CA MET A 77 8.28 -2.20 2.58
C MET A 77 7.62 -0.98 3.22
N VAL A 78 7.34 0.04 2.42
CA VAL A 78 6.61 1.24 2.82
C VAL A 78 5.16 1.13 2.36
N CYS A 79 4.22 1.23 3.29
CA CYS A 79 2.78 1.26 3.01
C CYS A 79 2.10 2.35 3.84
N GLN A 80 0.97 2.85 3.33
CA GLN A 80 0.04 3.67 4.11
C GLN A 80 -0.95 2.75 4.82
N ASN A 81 -0.73 2.42 6.08
CA ASN A 81 -1.47 1.41 6.83
C ASN A 81 -1.02 -0.03 6.50
N THR A 82 0.17 -0.37 6.94
CA THR A 82 0.76 -1.73 6.77
C THR A 82 -0.10 -2.86 7.33
N TYR A 83 -1.01 -2.57 8.27
CA TYR A 83 -1.97 -3.56 8.76
C TYR A 83 -2.85 -4.13 7.65
N PHE A 84 -3.21 -3.34 6.65
CA PHE A 84 -3.96 -3.80 5.49
C PHE A 84 -3.06 -4.48 4.46
N ASP A 85 -2.10 -3.77 3.89
CA ASP A 85 -1.25 -4.30 2.81
C ASP A 85 -0.40 -5.48 3.28
N GLY A 86 0.16 -5.41 4.49
CA GLY A 86 0.93 -6.50 5.07
C GLY A 86 0.08 -7.74 5.35
N TRP A 87 -1.19 -7.55 5.74
CA TRP A 87 -2.13 -8.66 5.88
C TRP A 87 -2.42 -9.36 4.56
N LEU A 88 -2.63 -8.60 3.47
CA LEU A 88 -2.86 -9.16 2.13
C LEU A 88 -1.63 -9.94 1.64
N LEU A 89 -0.44 -9.38 1.79
CA LEU A 89 0.82 -10.05 1.43
C LEU A 89 0.98 -11.39 2.18
N HIS A 90 0.74 -11.38 3.48
CA HIS A 90 0.80 -12.58 4.28
C HIS A 90 -0.25 -13.60 3.88
N LYS A 91 -1.53 -13.21 3.88
CA LYS A 91 -2.66 -14.12 3.74
C LYS A 91 -2.78 -14.72 2.34
N HIS A 92 -2.60 -13.92 1.30
CA HIS A 92 -2.86 -14.34 -0.08
C HIS A 92 -1.60 -14.80 -0.81
N PHE A 93 -0.42 -14.31 -0.42
CA PHE A 93 0.84 -14.59 -1.13
C PHE A 93 1.90 -15.28 -0.26
N ASN A 94 1.64 -15.43 1.04
CA ASN A 94 2.63 -15.96 2.01
C ASN A 94 4.00 -15.29 1.85
N TRP A 95 4.00 -13.96 1.60
CA TRP A 95 5.19 -13.17 1.34
C TRP A 95 5.37 -12.11 2.43
N HIS A 96 6.61 -11.88 2.84
CA HIS A 96 6.97 -10.96 3.92
C HIS A 96 8.23 -10.18 3.56
N PRO A 97 8.23 -8.84 3.71
CA PRO A 97 9.47 -8.07 3.71
C PRO A 97 10.23 -8.28 5.02
N ASP A 98 11.49 -7.90 5.04
CA ASP A 98 12.30 -7.92 6.28
C ASP A 98 11.89 -6.82 7.27
N LEU A 99 11.33 -5.72 6.77
CA LEU A 99 10.89 -4.57 7.56
C LEU A 99 9.65 -3.93 6.95
N TYR A 100 8.68 -3.58 7.79
CA TYR A 100 7.57 -2.69 7.43
C TYR A 100 7.80 -1.27 7.93
N ALA A 101 7.57 -0.28 7.07
CA ALA A 101 7.54 1.14 7.40
C ALA A 101 6.12 1.68 7.15
N ASP A 102 5.35 1.86 8.23
CA ASP A 102 3.97 2.34 8.17
C ASP A 102 3.91 3.86 8.21
N THR A 103 3.63 4.49 7.07
CA THR A 103 3.52 5.96 6.99
C THR A 103 2.34 6.50 7.79
N MET A 104 1.26 5.74 7.98
CA MET A 104 0.16 6.13 8.87
C MET A 104 0.60 6.10 10.35
N GLY A 105 1.34 5.08 10.75
CA GLY A 105 1.92 5.00 12.09
C GLY A 105 2.91 6.13 12.36
N MET A 106 3.78 6.43 11.40
CA MET A 106 4.71 7.56 11.48
C MET A 106 3.97 8.90 11.59
N SER A 107 2.91 9.11 10.80
CA SER A 107 2.06 10.31 10.87
C SER A 107 1.42 10.48 12.24
N ARG A 108 0.93 9.41 12.85
CA ARG A 108 0.38 9.43 14.21
C ARG A 108 1.43 9.76 15.27
N GLY A 109 2.65 9.26 15.10
CA GLY A 109 3.77 9.59 15.98
C GLY A 109 4.21 11.06 15.91
N MET A 110 4.22 11.61 14.69
CA MET A 110 4.61 13.02 14.46
C MET A 110 3.49 14.01 14.82
N PHE A 111 2.23 13.63 14.60
CA PHE A 111 1.06 14.50 14.73
C PHE A 111 -0.08 13.78 15.47
N PRO A 112 0.05 13.51 16.77
CA PRO A 112 -0.83 12.59 17.50
C PRO A 112 -2.28 13.06 17.62
N THR A 113 -2.54 14.36 17.52
CA THR A 113 -3.89 14.96 17.62
C THR A 113 -4.59 15.11 16.27
N GLU A 114 -3.93 14.72 15.18
CA GLU A 114 -4.40 14.97 13.83
C GLU A 114 -4.84 13.70 13.11
N ARG A 115 -5.66 13.86 12.06
CA ARG A 115 -6.02 12.72 11.20
C ARG A 115 -4.80 12.22 10.43
N ALA A 116 -4.60 10.90 10.45
CA ALA A 116 -3.45 10.23 9.83
C ALA A 116 -3.73 9.74 8.39
N SER A 117 -4.74 10.29 7.69
CA SER A 117 -4.96 9.96 6.27
C SER A 117 -3.81 10.51 5.42
N LEU A 118 -3.47 9.79 4.34
CA LEU A 118 -2.39 10.20 3.43
C LEU A 118 -2.63 11.61 2.88
N GLU A 119 -3.87 11.92 2.50
CA GLU A 119 -4.27 13.26 2.02
C GLU A 119 -3.92 14.36 3.04
N LYS A 120 -4.30 14.16 4.31
CA LYS A 120 -4.01 15.13 5.38
C LYS A 120 -2.52 15.24 5.69
N LEU A 121 -1.80 14.14 5.62
CA LEU A 121 -0.35 14.14 5.76
C LEU A 121 0.32 14.94 4.64
N CYS A 122 -0.08 14.70 3.39
CA CYS A 122 0.44 15.44 2.23
C CYS A 122 0.11 16.94 2.28
N GLU A 123 -1.11 17.32 2.65
CA GLU A 123 -1.49 18.73 2.83
C GLU A 123 -0.62 19.43 3.88
N ARG A 124 -0.22 18.72 4.92
CA ARG A 124 0.60 19.26 6.01
C ARG A 124 2.07 19.40 5.64
N LEU A 125 2.63 18.36 5.03
CA LEU A 125 4.05 18.35 4.66
C LEU A 125 4.35 19.20 3.43
N TRP A 126 3.39 19.29 2.50
CA TRP A 126 3.50 20.03 1.23
C TRP A 126 2.26 20.89 0.96
N PRO A 127 2.01 21.92 1.78
CA PRO A 127 0.76 22.70 1.72
C PRO A 127 0.54 23.42 0.39
N ASN A 128 1.62 23.69 -0.35
CA ASN A 128 1.59 24.43 -1.62
C ASN A 128 1.72 23.50 -2.85
N ASP A 129 1.82 22.19 -2.67
CA ASP A 129 1.96 21.23 -3.77
C ASP A 129 0.65 20.49 -4.06
N ASN A 130 -0.07 20.96 -5.09
CA ASN A 130 -1.31 20.33 -5.52
C ASN A 130 -1.10 18.95 -6.15
N LYS A 131 0.12 18.59 -6.56
CA LYS A 131 0.44 17.26 -7.13
C LYS A 131 0.42 16.16 -6.09
N MET A 132 0.61 16.52 -4.82
CA MET A 132 0.57 15.59 -3.68
C MET A 132 -0.84 15.37 -3.14
N ARG A 133 -1.88 15.84 -3.82
CA ARG A 133 -3.28 15.64 -3.41
C ARG A 133 -3.84 14.37 -4.03
N LYS A 134 -4.71 13.70 -3.26
CA LYS A 134 -5.45 12.53 -3.74
C LYS A 134 -6.30 12.90 -4.96
N GLY A 135 -6.10 12.18 -6.05
CA GLY A 135 -6.92 12.28 -7.25
C GLY A 135 -8.32 11.67 -7.06
N LYS A 136 -9.16 11.82 -8.07
CA LYS A 136 -10.50 11.21 -8.10
C LYS A 136 -10.53 9.90 -8.87
N GLU A 137 -9.37 9.42 -9.30
CA GLU A 137 -9.20 8.27 -10.21
C GLU A 137 -9.81 6.99 -9.65
N LEU A 138 -9.69 6.80 -8.33
CA LEU A 138 -10.21 5.60 -7.67
C LEU A 138 -11.74 5.51 -7.63
N ILE A 139 -12.45 6.64 -7.82
CA ILE A 139 -13.92 6.65 -7.81
C ILE A 139 -14.48 5.81 -8.96
N GLN A 140 -13.76 5.73 -10.09
CA GLN A 140 -14.15 4.93 -11.26
C GLN A 140 -14.12 3.41 -11.00
N PHE A 141 -13.38 2.95 -10.00
CA PHE A 141 -13.28 1.52 -9.67
C PHE A 141 -14.33 1.05 -8.66
N LYS A 142 -15.18 1.97 -8.17
CA LYS A 142 -16.26 1.59 -7.23
C LYS A 142 -17.27 0.67 -7.90
N GLY A 143 -17.46 -0.53 -7.34
CA GLY A 143 -18.38 -1.53 -7.85
C GLY A 143 -17.94 -2.23 -9.15
N VAL A 144 -16.71 -1.97 -9.63
CA VAL A 144 -16.14 -2.65 -10.80
C VAL A 144 -15.51 -3.96 -10.36
N THR A 145 -15.88 -5.06 -11.01
CA THR A 145 -15.26 -6.38 -10.78
C THR A 145 -14.09 -6.61 -11.72
N THR A 146 -13.18 -7.50 -11.33
CA THR A 146 -11.94 -7.78 -12.09
C THR A 146 -12.20 -8.42 -13.47
N GLU A 147 -13.41 -8.92 -13.73
CA GLU A 147 -13.81 -9.53 -14.98
C GLU A 147 -14.35 -8.54 -16.03
N GLN A 148 -14.40 -7.28 -15.72
CA GLN A 148 -14.74 -6.17 -16.60
C GLN A 148 -13.47 -5.32 -16.85
#